data_8d85fe0ab54589544b06981a99ab819d
#
_entry.id   8d85fe0ab54589544b06981a99ab819d
#
_cell.length_a   1.000
_cell.length_b   1.000
_cell.length_c   1.000
_cell.angle_alpha   90.00
_cell.angle_beta   90.00
_cell.angle_gamma   90.00
#
_symmetry.space_group_name_H-M   'P 1'
#
loop_
_entity.id
_entity.type
_entity.pdbx_description
1 polymer ?
#
loop_
_entity_poly.entity_id
_entity_poly.type
_entity_poly.pdbx_seq_one_letter_code
_entity_poly.pdbx_strand_id
1 'polypeptide(L)'
;MKYSMTMKALLLFLLIIMNIVSGCGGQQSADKSKLQVAASFYPMAEFVQAVGGKNVQVTTLVPDGAEPHDWEPSPKDLTRLGRAQVFVYNGLVEPWAEQALEALSERKIIPVEAGRALFTRGGKQDPHVWVSPKKAIVEVQRITEALCEADAKHVDEYKANSRAYIAKLEQLDKQLTEVAQKAPKKVFVTAHAAFGHLAEDYGLRQLSVAGISAEAEPTPGDLQRLIITVKREKVRYVFFETLTDPKIAKLVAQETGAQTAVLDPLEGLDEEGRKQGLNYLKIMEQNIANLQKALNE
;
A
#
# COMPACT_ATOMS: atom_id res chain seq x y z
N MET A 1 64.61 30.13 -5.47
CA MET A 1 64.27 28.69 -5.45
C MET A 1 63.37 28.37 -4.24
N LYS A 2 62.17 29.00 -4.13
CA LYS A 2 61.25 28.86 -3.02
C LYS A 2 59.76 28.57 -3.44
N TYR A 3 59.52 28.21 -4.70
CA TYR A 3 58.15 27.99 -5.22
C TYR A 3 57.74 26.49 -5.38
N SER A 4 58.62 25.55 -5.03
CA SER A 4 58.40 24.13 -5.28
C SER A 4 57.51 23.43 -4.21
N MET A 5 57.42 23.99 -3.01
CA MET A 5 56.68 23.33 -1.90
C MET A 5 55.19 23.67 -1.87
N THR A 6 54.84 24.91 -2.31
CA THR A 6 53.42 25.35 -2.34
C THR A 6 52.65 24.73 -3.50
N MET A 7 53.31 24.48 -4.63
CA MET A 7 52.68 23.86 -5.81
C MET A 7 52.41 22.36 -5.61
N LYS A 8 53.28 21.67 -4.86
CA LYS A 8 53.02 20.24 -4.47
C LYS A 8 51.93 20.09 -3.44
N ALA A 9 51.80 21.04 -2.49
CA ALA A 9 50.70 21.07 -1.53
C ALA A 9 49.33 21.37 -2.20
N LEU A 10 49.33 22.26 -3.22
CA LEU A 10 48.13 22.60 -4.00
C LEU A 10 47.65 21.43 -4.88
N LEU A 11 48.59 20.68 -5.48
CA LEU A 11 48.26 19.47 -6.25
C LEU A 11 47.75 18.33 -5.39
N LEU A 12 48.27 18.16 -4.15
CA LEU A 12 47.76 17.17 -3.19
C LEU A 12 46.36 17.53 -2.69
N PHE A 13 46.08 18.83 -2.50
CA PHE A 13 44.76 19.30 -2.06
C PHE A 13 43.69 19.16 -3.17
N LEU A 14 44.05 19.36 -4.45
CA LEU A 14 43.17 19.11 -5.59
C LEU A 14 42.87 17.61 -5.80
N LEU A 15 43.81 16.73 -5.51
CA LEU A 15 43.61 15.27 -5.59
C LEU A 15 42.71 14.73 -4.46
N ILE A 16 42.67 15.37 -3.30
CA ILE A 16 41.79 15.01 -2.18
C ILE A 16 40.37 15.52 -2.42
N ILE A 17 40.19 16.67 -3.08
CA ILE A 17 38.84 17.20 -3.40
C ILE A 17 38.17 16.39 -4.52
N MET A 18 38.91 15.73 -5.39
CA MET A 18 38.38 14.94 -6.51
C MET A 18 37.74 13.58 -6.07
N ASN A 19 37.95 13.18 -4.81
CA ASN A 19 37.36 11.94 -4.27
C ASN A 19 36.08 12.16 -3.43
N ILE A 20 35.60 13.40 -3.26
CA ILE A 20 34.42 13.71 -2.42
C ILE A 20 33.15 13.96 -3.26
N VAL A 21 33.23 13.95 -4.59
CA VAL A 21 32.05 14.11 -5.48
C VAL A 21 31.60 12.76 -6.08
N SER A 22 31.80 11.66 -5.38
CA SER A 22 31.02 10.44 -5.61
C SER A 22 29.74 10.53 -4.81
N GLY A 23 28.93 11.56 -5.12
CA GLY A 23 27.57 11.71 -4.61
C GLY A 23 26.71 10.57 -5.13
N CYS A 24 26.36 9.68 -4.23
CA CYS A 24 25.50 8.54 -4.40
C CYS A 24 24.10 8.94 -4.86
N GLY A 25 23.87 8.95 -6.14
CA GLY A 25 22.58 8.54 -6.67
C GLY A 25 22.60 7.01 -6.72
N GLY A 26 22.34 6.36 -5.60
CA GLY A 26 22.35 4.89 -5.49
C GLY A 26 21.27 4.27 -6.35
N GLN A 27 21.56 4.07 -7.63
CA GLN A 27 20.83 3.11 -8.44
C GLN A 27 21.21 1.74 -7.90
N GLN A 28 20.33 1.13 -7.08
CA GLN A 28 20.52 -0.25 -6.62
C GLN A 28 20.78 -1.12 -7.85
N SER A 29 21.99 -1.61 -7.98
CA SER A 29 22.34 -2.56 -9.02
C SER A 29 21.51 -3.82 -8.80
N ALA A 30 20.86 -4.32 -9.87
CA ALA A 30 20.09 -5.55 -9.80
C ALA A 30 21.01 -6.70 -9.34
N ASP A 31 20.68 -7.30 -8.21
CA ASP A 31 21.33 -8.53 -7.77
C ASP A 31 20.82 -9.68 -8.64
N LYS A 32 21.68 -10.12 -9.59
CA LYS A 32 21.33 -11.18 -10.57
C LYS A 32 21.09 -12.56 -9.93
N SER A 33 21.40 -12.72 -8.65
CA SER A 33 21.11 -13.96 -7.91
C SER A 33 19.68 -14.03 -7.41
N LYS A 34 18.95 -12.91 -7.43
CA LYS A 34 17.57 -12.79 -6.93
C LYS A 34 16.58 -12.61 -8.06
N LEU A 35 15.37 -13.14 -7.89
CA LEU A 35 14.26 -12.86 -8.78
C LEU A 35 13.91 -11.37 -8.72
N GLN A 36 13.93 -10.69 -9.87
CA GLN A 36 13.58 -9.28 -9.97
C GLN A 36 12.07 -9.14 -10.09
N VAL A 37 11.44 -8.52 -9.10
CA VAL A 37 9.98 -8.31 -9.05
C VAL A 37 9.67 -6.83 -9.01
N ALA A 38 8.85 -6.36 -9.93
CA ALA A 38 8.21 -5.05 -9.80
C ALA A 38 6.87 -5.23 -9.09
N ALA A 39 6.57 -4.33 -8.17
CA ALA A 39 5.27 -4.21 -7.53
C ALA A 39 4.71 -2.83 -7.79
N SER A 40 3.41 -2.71 -8.07
CA SER A 40 2.81 -1.42 -8.40
C SER A 40 2.89 -0.45 -7.23
N PHE A 41 2.36 -0.82 -6.06
CA PHE A 41 2.32 0.03 -4.88
C PHE A 41 2.54 -0.78 -3.59
N TYR A 42 2.49 -0.13 -2.45
CA TYR A 42 2.94 -0.63 -1.16
C TYR A 42 2.43 -2.03 -0.77
N PRO A 43 1.11 -2.36 -0.71
CA PRO A 43 0.67 -3.69 -0.27
C PRO A 43 1.13 -4.80 -1.22
N MET A 44 1.21 -4.54 -2.52
CA MET A 44 1.74 -5.51 -3.48
C MET A 44 3.22 -5.80 -3.21
N ALA A 45 4.01 -4.76 -2.91
CA ALA A 45 5.42 -4.91 -2.56
C ALA A 45 5.61 -5.66 -1.24
N GLU A 46 4.80 -5.36 -0.23
CA GLU A 46 4.81 -6.04 1.08
C GLU A 46 4.52 -7.53 0.94
N PHE A 47 3.48 -7.89 0.17
CA PHE A 47 3.12 -9.30 -0.05
C PHE A 47 4.20 -10.05 -0.83
N VAL A 48 4.76 -9.44 -1.88
CA VAL A 48 5.90 -10.01 -2.61
C VAL A 48 7.09 -10.23 -1.69
N GLN A 49 7.45 -9.24 -0.88
CA GLN A 49 8.58 -9.34 0.04
C GLN A 49 8.33 -10.39 1.13
N ALA A 50 7.10 -10.49 1.64
CA ALA A 50 6.73 -11.49 2.65
C ALA A 50 6.86 -12.93 2.13
N VAL A 51 6.45 -13.18 0.89
CA VAL A 51 6.55 -14.49 0.24
C VAL A 51 7.97 -14.77 -0.26
N GLY A 52 8.56 -13.81 -0.96
CA GLY A 52 9.86 -13.97 -1.64
C GLY A 52 11.05 -13.99 -0.69
N GLY A 53 10.95 -13.30 0.45
CA GLY A 53 12.01 -13.22 1.45
C GLY A 53 13.32 -12.68 0.87
N LYS A 54 14.41 -13.41 1.12
CA LYS A 54 15.76 -13.07 0.62
C LYS A 54 15.99 -13.36 -0.86
N ASN A 55 15.11 -14.15 -1.48
CA ASN A 55 15.29 -14.67 -2.85
C ASN A 55 14.71 -13.72 -3.93
N VAL A 56 14.03 -12.68 -3.52
CA VAL A 56 13.50 -11.64 -4.40
C VAL A 56 14.19 -10.30 -4.19
N GLN A 57 14.23 -9.49 -5.23
CA GLN A 57 14.51 -8.06 -5.14
C GLN A 57 13.29 -7.30 -5.65
N VAL A 58 12.58 -6.63 -4.72
CA VAL A 58 11.35 -5.92 -5.02
C VAL A 58 11.64 -4.46 -5.38
N THR A 59 11.05 -4.01 -6.47
CA THR A 59 11.05 -2.61 -6.88
C THR A 59 9.61 -2.11 -6.87
N THR A 60 9.26 -1.23 -5.94
CA THR A 60 7.96 -0.57 -5.92
C THR A 60 7.95 0.58 -6.92
N LEU A 61 6.92 0.67 -7.76
CA LEU A 61 6.80 1.71 -8.80
C LEU A 61 6.26 3.00 -8.24
N VAL A 62 5.10 2.96 -7.56
CA VAL A 62 4.54 4.12 -6.85
C VAL A 62 5.47 4.49 -5.70
N PRO A 63 5.97 5.74 -5.65
CA PRO A 63 6.85 6.18 -4.58
C PRO A 63 6.15 6.20 -3.22
N ASP A 64 6.94 6.13 -2.16
CA ASP A 64 6.41 6.29 -0.81
C ASP A 64 5.71 7.64 -0.64
N GLY A 65 4.58 7.63 0.06
CA GLY A 65 3.78 8.81 0.32
C GLY A 65 3.01 9.36 -0.89
N ALA A 66 3.10 8.72 -2.06
CA ALA A 66 2.29 9.07 -3.21
C ALA A 66 0.95 8.32 -3.19
N GLU A 67 -0.12 9.00 -3.64
CA GLU A 67 -1.44 8.43 -3.82
C GLU A 67 -1.45 7.50 -5.05
N PRO A 68 -1.72 6.18 -4.90
CA PRO A 68 -1.58 5.24 -6.00
C PRO A 68 -2.67 5.36 -7.07
N HIS A 69 -3.86 5.87 -6.73
CA HIS A 69 -4.97 6.00 -7.68
C HIS A 69 -4.74 7.06 -8.75
N ASP A 70 -3.95 8.10 -8.43
CA ASP A 70 -3.67 9.22 -9.32
C ASP A 70 -2.26 9.17 -9.92
N TRP A 71 -1.49 8.11 -9.60
CA TRP A 71 -0.12 7.99 -10.07
C TRP A 71 -0.03 7.33 -11.45
N GLU A 72 0.81 7.90 -12.31
CA GLU A 72 1.14 7.35 -13.63
C GLU A 72 2.66 7.14 -13.80
N PRO A 73 3.09 6.05 -14.46
CA PRO A 73 4.51 5.76 -14.62
C PRO A 73 5.20 6.71 -15.61
N SER A 74 6.32 7.26 -15.19
CA SER A 74 7.23 7.97 -16.08
C SER A 74 7.99 6.99 -17.00
N PRO A 75 8.66 7.46 -18.08
CA PRO A 75 9.54 6.62 -18.90
C PRO A 75 10.64 5.92 -18.10
N LYS A 76 11.09 6.53 -16.99
CA LYS A 76 12.07 5.93 -16.09
C LYS A 76 11.46 4.75 -15.32
N ASP A 77 10.20 4.87 -14.91
CA ASP A 77 9.49 3.80 -14.19
C ASP A 77 9.19 2.63 -15.13
N LEU A 78 8.80 2.88 -16.38
CA LEU A 78 8.69 1.85 -17.41
C LEU A 78 10.04 1.15 -17.67
N THR A 79 11.14 1.88 -17.63
CA THR A 79 12.49 1.29 -17.72
C THR A 79 12.79 0.39 -16.52
N ARG A 80 12.35 0.75 -15.32
CA ARG A 80 12.48 -0.07 -14.09
C ARG A 80 11.62 -1.32 -14.19
N LEU A 81 10.35 -1.17 -14.60
CA LEU A 81 9.43 -2.27 -14.84
C LEU A 81 9.99 -3.26 -15.86
N GLY A 82 10.57 -2.77 -16.97
CA GLY A 82 11.16 -3.60 -18.02
C GLY A 82 12.40 -4.43 -17.61
N ARG A 83 12.91 -4.26 -16.37
CA ARG A 83 13.97 -5.08 -15.78
C ARG A 83 13.43 -6.22 -14.92
N ALA A 84 12.15 -6.19 -14.59
CA ALA A 84 11.52 -7.22 -13.77
C ALA A 84 11.21 -8.47 -14.56
N GLN A 85 11.20 -9.62 -13.90
CA GLN A 85 10.75 -10.91 -14.43
C GLN A 85 9.28 -11.15 -14.07
N VAL A 86 8.81 -10.56 -12.97
CA VAL A 86 7.42 -10.63 -12.51
C VAL A 86 6.95 -9.20 -12.22
N PHE A 87 5.73 -8.88 -12.61
CA PHE A 87 5.06 -7.63 -12.25
C PHE A 87 3.77 -7.91 -11.49
N VAL A 88 3.74 -7.53 -10.23
CA VAL A 88 2.57 -7.68 -9.34
C VAL A 88 1.85 -6.35 -9.21
N TYR A 89 0.57 -6.34 -9.54
CA TYR A 89 -0.30 -5.17 -9.47
C TYR A 89 -1.69 -5.58 -8.99
N ASN A 90 -2.46 -4.62 -8.49
CA ASN A 90 -3.81 -4.89 -7.99
C ASN A 90 -4.78 -5.25 -9.13
N GLY A 91 -4.85 -4.38 -10.14
CA GLY A 91 -5.70 -4.54 -11.34
C GLY A 91 -6.67 -3.38 -11.59
N LEU A 92 -7.21 -2.74 -10.56
CA LEU A 92 -8.08 -1.57 -10.70
C LEU A 92 -7.47 -0.25 -10.18
N VAL A 93 -6.43 -0.36 -9.36
CA VAL A 93 -5.68 0.83 -8.90
C VAL A 93 -4.81 1.38 -10.04
N GLU A 94 -4.35 0.50 -10.93
CA GLU A 94 -3.38 0.80 -11.98
C GLU A 94 -4.01 0.71 -13.38
N PRO A 95 -4.78 1.71 -13.85
CA PRO A 95 -5.37 1.71 -15.19
C PRO A 95 -4.32 1.68 -16.31
N TRP A 96 -3.09 2.07 -16.00
CA TRP A 96 -1.93 2.09 -16.91
C TRP A 96 -1.24 0.72 -17.07
N ALA A 97 -1.52 -0.27 -16.20
CA ALA A 97 -0.74 -1.50 -16.11
C ALA A 97 -0.77 -2.33 -17.41
N GLU A 98 -1.93 -2.50 -18.01
CA GLU A 98 -2.07 -3.26 -19.27
C GLU A 98 -1.30 -2.60 -20.41
N GLN A 99 -1.41 -1.27 -20.55
CA GLN A 99 -0.69 -0.53 -21.60
C GLN A 99 0.83 -0.60 -21.37
N ALA A 100 1.29 -0.55 -20.13
CA ALA A 100 2.70 -0.69 -19.78
C ALA A 100 3.23 -2.10 -20.15
N LEU A 101 2.46 -3.15 -19.85
CA LEU A 101 2.80 -4.53 -20.22
C LEU A 101 2.83 -4.74 -21.74
N GLU A 102 1.88 -4.17 -22.48
CA GLU A 102 1.88 -4.21 -23.94
C GLU A 102 3.12 -3.53 -24.52
N ALA A 103 3.47 -2.35 -24.05
CA ALA A 103 4.68 -1.63 -24.46
C ALA A 103 5.99 -2.40 -24.13
N LEU A 104 5.95 -3.30 -23.16
CA LEU A 104 7.08 -4.13 -22.71
C LEU A 104 6.94 -5.60 -23.12
N SER A 105 6.09 -5.95 -24.08
CA SER A 105 5.78 -7.33 -24.47
C SER A 105 7.02 -8.16 -24.84
N GLU A 106 8.04 -7.56 -25.45
CA GLU A 106 9.33 -8.20 -25.76
C GLU A 106 10.15 -8.61 -24.51
N ARG A 107 9.82 -8.11 -23.33
CA ARG A 107 10.54 -8.36 -22.08
C ARG A 107 10.14 -9.66 -21.38
N LYS A 108 9.05 -10.30 -21.80
CA LYS A 108 8.53 -11.56 -21.22
C LYS A 108 8.30 -11.46 -19.70
N ILE A 109 7.76 -10.33 -19.24
CA ILE A 109 7.39 -10.13 -17.84
C ILE A 109 6.16 -10.99 -17.54
N ILE A 110 6.17 -11.73 -16.43
CA ILE A 110 5.00 -12.47 -15.93
C ILE A 110 4.08 -11.48 -15.20
N PRO A 111 2.88 -11.18 -15.72
CA PRO A 111 1.94 -10.28 -15.06
C PRO A 111 1.14 -11.03 -13.99
N VAL A 112 0.97 -10.41 -12.84
CA VAL A 112 0.20 -10.94 -11.71
C VAL A 112 -0.81 -9.89 -11.26
N GLU A 113 -2.03 -10.00 -11.75
CA GLU A 113 -3.17 -9.22 -11.27
C GLU A 113 -3.67 -9.82 -9.96
N ALA A 114 -3.15 -9.32 -8.82
CA ALA A 114 -3.37 -9.93 -7.52
C ALA A 114 -4.84 -9.87 -7.07
N GLY A 115 -5.53 -8.76 -7.34
CA GLY A 115 -6.93 -8.54 -6.99
C GLY A 115 -7.95 -9.15 -7.95
N ARG A 116 -7.53 -9.82 -9.03
CA ARG A 116 -8.41 -10.34 -10.09
C ARG A 116 -9.62 -11.09 -9.53
N ALA A 117 -10.80 -10.78 -10.06
CA ALA A 117 -12.08 -11.36 -9.66
C ALA A 117 -12.51 -11.11 -8.19
N LEU A 118 -11.80 -10.25 -7.45
CA LEU A 118 -12.17 -9.88 -6.07
C LEU A 118 -12.90 -8.52 -5.99
N PHE A 119 -12.85 -7.72 -7.04
CA PHE A 119 -13.24 -6.30 -7.04
C PHE A 119 -14.74 -6.04 -6.91
N THR A 120 -15.61 -7.00 -7.23
CA THR A 120 -17.06 -6.77 -7.23
C THR A 120 -17.62 -6.84 -5.82
N ARG A 121 -18.23 -5.72 -5.39
CA ARG A 121 -18.91 -5.58 -4.11
C ARG A 121 -20.25 -4.87 -4.30
N GLY A 122 -21.34 -5.50 -3.89
CA GLY A 122 -22.69 -4.92 -4.05
C GLY A 122 -23.02 -4.52 -5.50
N GLY A 123 -22.47 -5.22 -6.50
CA GLY A 123 -22.65 -4.93 -7.93
C GLY A 123 -21.81 -3.75 -8.46
N LYS A 124 -20.89 -3.21 -7.65
CA LYS A 124 -19.97 -2.13 -8.04
C LYS A 124 -18.52 -2.61 -7.99
N GLN A 125 -17.66 -1.96 -8.75
CA GLN A 125 -16.22 -2.19 -8.70
C GLN A 125 -15.61 -1.38 -7.56
N ASP A 126 -14.79 -2.05 -6.74
CA ASP A 126 -14.05 -1.46 -5.62
C ASP A 126 -12.64 -2.08 -5.61
N PRO A 127 -11.57 -1.30 -5.83
CA PRO A 127 -10.21 -1.83 -5.92
C PRO A 127 -9.62 -2.29 -4.59
N HIS A 128 -10.14 -1.80 -3.45
CA HIS A 128 -9.51 -1.90 -2.12
C HIS A 128 -9.65 -3.30 -1.49
N VAL A 129 -9.28 -4.33 -2.23
CA VAL A 129 -9.41 -5.74 -1.78
C VAL A 129 -8.38 -6.09 -0.71
N TRP A 130 -7.19 -5.53 -0.77
CA TRP A 130 -6.09 -5.76 0.18
C TRP A 130 -6.40 -5.34 1.62
N VAL A 131 -7.38 -4.46 1.82
CA VAL A 131 -7.77 -3.99 3.17
C VAL A 131 -8.53 -5.06 3.94
N SER A 132 -9.10 -6.06 3.26
CA SER A 132 -9.72 -7.22 3.90
C SER A 132 -8.71 -8.36 4.06
N PRO A 133 -8.41 -8.82 5.29
CA PRO A 133 -7.53 -9.97 5.52
C PRO A 133 -7.93 -11.21 4.73
N LYS A 134 -9.23 -11.47 4.55
CA LYS A 134 -9.73 -12.61 3.76
C LYS A 134 -9.32 -12.51 2.29
N LYS A 135 -9.37 -11.32 1.71
CA LYS A 135 -8.99 -11.10 0.31
C LYS A 135 -7.48 -11.01 0.15
N ALA A 136 -6.77 -10.40 1.11
CA ALA A 136 -5.32 -10.38 1.14
C ALA A 136 -4.69 -11.78 1.14
N ILE A 137 -5.34 -12.77 1.78
CA ILE A 137 -4.92 -14.18 1.71
C ILE A 137 -4.95 -14.67 0.26
N VAL A 138 -5.98 -14.36 -0.51
CA VAL A 138 -6.08 -14.76 -1.94
C VAL A 138 -5.01 -14.07 -2.78
N GLU A 139 -4.75 -12.77 -2.54
CA GLU A 139 -3.69 -12.04 -3.23
C GLU A 139 -2.31 -12.67 -2.95
N VAL A 140 -2.01 -12.98 -1.68
CA VAL A 140 -0.76 -13.66 -1.27
C VAL A 140 -0.62 -15.04 -1.94
N GLN A 141 -1.71 -15.80 -2.07
CA GLN A 141 -1.69 -17.10 -2.75
C GLN A 141 -1.33 -16.96 -4.22
N ARG A 142 -1.94 -16.01 -4.94
CA ARG A 142 -1.63 -15.74 -6.37
C ARG A 142 -0.19 -15.28 -6.57
N ILE A 143 0.28 -14.39 -5.71
CA ILE A 143 1.68 -13.96 -5.72
C ILE A 143 2.61 -15.16 -5.50
N THR A 144 2.27 -16.06 -4.57
CA THR A 144 3.05 -17.27 -4.31
C THR A 144 3.13 -18.17 -5.54
N GLU A 145 2.02 -18.41 -6.22
CA GLU A 145 1.96 -19.21 -7.44
C GLU A 145 2.89 -18.63 -8.52
N ALA A 146 2.80 -17.33 -8.76
CA ALA A 146 3.62 -16.65 -9.75
C ALA A 146 5.12 -16.66 -9.41
N LEU A 147 5.50 -16.46 -8.14
CA LEU A 147 6.91 -16.55 -7.75
C LEU A 147 7.44 -17.99 -7.89
N CYS A 148 6.63 -19.00 -7.58
CA CYS A 148 6.99 -20.41 -7.78
C CYS A 148 7.17 -20.76 -9.27
N GLU A 149 6.36 -20.18 -10.15
CA GLU A 149 6.47 -20.35 -11.61
C GLU A 149 7.73 -19.67 -12.15
N ALA A 150 8.00 -18.43 -11.70
CA ALA A 150 9.14 -17.65 -12.16
C ALA A 150 10.50 -18.18 -11.67
N ASP A 151 10.52 -18.82 -10.49
CA ASP A 151 11.75 -19.28 -9.84
C ASP A 151 11.57 -20.65 -9.18
N ALA A 152 11.68 -21.67 -10.00
CA ALA A 152 11.52 -23.08 -9.59
C ALA A 152 12.56 -23.55 -8.53
N LYS A 153 13.66 -22.81 -8.33
CA LYS A 153 14.70 -23.19 -7.36
C LYS A 153 14.30 -22.94 -5.91
N HIS A 154 13.41 -21.96 -5.67
CA HIS A 154 13.06 -21.52 -4.32
C HIS A 154 11.59 -21.80 -3.95
N VAL A 155 10.91 -22.69 -4.69
CA VAL A 155 9.48 -23.04 -4.50
C VAL A 155 9.15 -23.41 -3.06
N ASP A 156 9.97 -24.21 -2.41
CA ASP A 156 9.71 -24.67 -1.04
C ASP A 156 9.83 -23.51 -0.03
N GLU A 157 10.79 -22.60 -0.23
CA GLU A 157 10.94 -21.39 0.60
C GLU A 157 9.74 -20.44 0.39
N TYR A 158 9.32 -20.20 -0.84
CA TYR A 158 8.14 -19.37 -1.14
C TYR A 158 6.86 -19.93 -0.50
N LYS A 159 6.62 -21.22 -0.65
CA LYS A 159 5.47 -21.89 -0.02
C LYS A 159 5.53 -21.87 1.51
N ALA A 160 6.72 -22.01 2.11
CA ALA A 160 6.90 -21.93 3.55
C ALA A 160 6.62 -20.50 4.08
N ASN A 161 7.19 -19.49 3.41
CA ASN A 161 6.96 -18.08 3.75
C ASN A 161 5.50 -17.68 3.59
N SER A 162 4.88 -18.09 2.49
CA SER A 162 3.46 -17.86 2.21
C SER A 162 2.58 -18.41 3.32
N ARG A 163 2.77 -19.70 3.71
CA ARG A 163 2.02 -20.29 4.83
C ARG A 163 2.20 -19.51 6.12
N ALA A 164 3.43 -19.09 6.42
CA ALA A 164 3.72 -18.33 7.64
C ALA A 164 3.07 -16.94 7.63
N TYR A 165 2.99 -16.27 6.46
CA TYR A 165 2.35 -14.97 6.33
C TYR A 165 0.83 -15.10 6.34
N ILE A 166 0.26 -16.07 5.64
CA ILE A 166 -1.18 -16.36 5.64
C ILE A 166 -1.66 -16.66 7.06
N ALA A 167 -0.91 -17.43 7.86
CA ALA A 167 -1.28 -17.67 9.26
C ALA A 167 -1.41 -16.38 10.09
N LYS A 168 -0.61 -15.34 9.79
CA LYS A 168 -0.75 -14.02 10.43
C LYS A 168 -1.98 -13.26 9.91
N LEU A 169 -2.29 -13.36 8.62
CA LEU A 169 -3.52 -12.78 8.05
C LEU A 169 -4.77 -13.45 8.63
N GLU A 170 -4.75 -14.76 8.84
CA GLU A 170 -5.82 -15.51 9.51
C GLU A 170 -6.02 -15.07 10.98
N GLN A 171 -4.94 -14.68 11.66
CA GLN A 171 -5.05 -14.09 13.00
C GLN A 171 -5.74 -12.71 12.96
N LEU A 172 -5.41 -11.86 11.99
CA LEU A 172 -6.09 -10.58 11.78
C LEU A 172 -7.58 -10.80 11.41
N ASP A 173 -7.88 -11.75 10.53
CA ASP A 173 -9.24 -12.13 10.16
C ASP A 173 -10.07 -12.53 11.41
N LYS A 174 -9.49 -13.38 12.27
CA LYS A 174 -10.13 -13.80 13.52
C LYS A 174 -10.38 -12.62 14.46
N GLN A 175 -9.36 -11.77 14.69
CA GLN A 175 -9.48 -10.58 15.54
C GLN A 175 -10.58 -9.63 15.03
N LEU A 176 -10.60 -9.33 13.74
CA LEU A 176 -11.59 -8.45 13.14
C LEU A 176 -13.00 -9.05 13.19
N THR A 177 -13.12 -10.38 12.99
CA THR A 177 -14.38 -11.12 13.16
C THR A 177 -14.89 -10.98 14.59
N GLU A 178 -14.04 -11.16 15.60
CA GLU A 178 -14.42 -11.01 17.01
C GLU A 178 -14.84 -9.57 17.34
N VAL A 179 -14.09 -8.57 16.85
CA VAL A 179 -14.45 -7.15 17.03
C VAL A 179 -15.80 -6.87 16.40
N ALA A 180 -16.00 -7.27 15.15
CA ALA A 180 -17.24 -7.03 14.43
C ALA A 180 -18.44 -7.74 15.05
N GLN A 181 -18.29 -8.97 15.57
CA GLN A 181 -19.38 -9.71 16.24
C GLN A 181 -19.80 -9.07 17.55
N LYS A 182 -18.83 -8.67 18.38
CA LYS A 182 -19.07 -8.09 19.72
C LYS A 182 -19.52 -6.63 19.68
N ALA A 183 -19.23 -5.91 18.60
CA ALA A 183 -19.52 -4.49 18.48
C ALA A 183 -21.03 -4.20 18.53
N PRO A 184 -21.51 -3.32 19.42
CA PRO A 184 -22.90 -2.89 19.45
C PRO A 184 -23.30 -2.03 18.26
N LYS A 185 -22.35 -1.30 17.69
CA LYS A 185 -22.50 -0.51 16.47
C LYS A 185 -21.85 -1.21 15.29
N LYS A 186 -22.46 -1.09 14.12
CA LYS A 186 -21.95 -1.69 12.89
C LYS A 186 -21.53 -0.65 11.84
N VAL A 187 -21.61 0.62 12.19
CA VAL A 187 -21.35 1.74 11.28
C VAL A 187 -20.10 2.48 11.68
N PHE A 188 -19.24 2.75 10.72
CA PHE A 188 -18.07 3.61 10.87
C PHE A 188 -17.96 4.59 9.71
N VAL A 189 -17.25 5.69 9.90
CA VAL A 189 -17.13 6.80 8.94
C VAL A 189 -15.67 7.02 8.59
N THR A 190 -15.35 7.10 7.30
CA THR A 190 -14.00 7.29 6.77
C THR A 190 -13.92 8.48 5.82
N ALA A 191 -12.71 8.96 5.55
CA ALA A 191 -12.48 10.04 4.60
C ALA A 191 -12.89 9.60 3.17
N HIS A 192 -12.41 8.46 2.67
CA HIS A 192 -12.86 7.90 1.39
C HIS A 192 -13.33 6.44 1.51
N ALA A 193 -13.81 5.85 0.41
CA ALA A 193 -14.51 4.56 0.42
C ALA A 193 -13.57 3.35 0.31
N ALA A 194 -12.41 3.36 0.99
CA ALA A 194 -11.41 2.29 0.91
C ALA A 194 -11.77 1.00 1.68
N PHE A 195 -12.68 1.07 2.64
CA PHE A 195 -12.92 -0.06 3.55
C PHE A 195 -14.19 -0.85 3.22
N GLY A 196 -14.67 -0.73 1.99
CA GLY A 196 -15.92 -1.36 1.58
C GLY A 196 -15.86 -2.89 1.62
N HIS A 197 -14.78 -3.50 1.13
CA HIS A 197 -14.58 -4.95 1.19
C HIS A 197 -14.44 -5.47 2.62
N LEU A 198 -13.69 -4.76 3.46
CA LEU A 198 -13.61 -5.07 4.88
C LEU A 198 -15.00 -5.00 5.54
N ALA A 199 -15.75 -3.92 5.29
CA ALA A 199 -17.08 -3.77 5.87
C ALA A 199 -18.02 -4.93 5.49
N GLU A 200 -18.05 -5.30 4.20
CA GLU A 200 -18.87 -6.41 3.71
C GLU A 200 -18.46 -7.75 4.32
N ASP A 201 -17.17 -8.08 4.33
CA ASP A 201 -16.63 -9.35 4.79
C ASP A 201 -16.87 -9.60 6.29
N TYR A 202 -17.06 -8.53 7.08
CA TYR A 202 -17.26 -8.62 8.54
C TYR A 202 -18.63 -8.12 9.02
N GLY A 203 -19.57 -7.87 8.10
CA GLY A 203 -20.92 -7.43 8.46
C GLY A 203 -20.98 -6.04 9.08
N LEU A 204 -20.04 -5.17 8.70
CA LEU A 204 -20.00 -3.77 9.07
C LEU A 204 -20.56 -2.91 7.93
N ARG A 205 -20.75 -1.61 8.18
CA ARG A 205 -21.21 -0.64 7.19
C ARG A 205 -20.31 0.61 7.20
N GLN A 206 -19.57 0.80 6.14
CA GLN A 206 -18.81 2.02 5.91
C GLN A 206 -19.73 3.15 5.41
N LEU A 207 -19.54 4.34 5.93
CA LEU A 207 -19.99 5.61 5.34
C LEU A 207 -18.73 6.40 5.01
N SER A 208 -18.61 6.89 3.80
CA SER A 208 -17.45 7.67 3.38
C SER A 208 -17.85 9.11 3.04
N VAL A 209 -16.92 10.02 3.23
CA VAL A 209 -17.05 11.43 2.83
C VAL A 209 -16.86 11.54 1.32
N ALA A 210 -15.73 11.03 0.82
CA ALA A 210 -15.41 10.95 -0.61
C ALA A 210 -15.79 9.57 -1.19
N GLY A 211 -15.67 9.45 -2.52
CA GLY A 211 -15.87 8.21 -3.27
C GLY A 211 -14.73 7.22 -3.10
N ILE A 212 -14.43 6.50 -4.19
CA ILE A 212 -13.36 5.48 -4.24
C ILE A 212 -11.97 6.14 -4.23
N SER A 213 -11.78 7.29 -4.89
CA SER A 213 -10.52 8.04 -4.82
C SER A 213 -10.54 9.00 -3.63
N ALA A 214 -9.43 9.06 -2.90
CA ALA A 214 -9.22 9.94 -1.75
C ALA A 214 -9.19 11.44 -2.16
N GLU A 215 -8.74 11.74 -3.39
CA GLU A 215 -8.66 13.10 -3.95
C GLU A 215 -10.02 13.64 -4.42
N ALA A 216 -11.07 12.82 -4.46
CA ALA A 216 -12.41 13.26 -4.87
C ALA A 216 -13.00 14.21 -3.83
N GLU A 217 -13.09 15.50 -4.17
CA GLU A 217 -13.74 16.48 -3.31
C GLU A 217 -15.25 16.22 -3.21
N PRO A 218 -15.80 16.05 -1.99
CA PRO A 218 -17.23 15.85 -1.80
C PRO A 218 -17.99 17.15 -2.13
N THR A 219 -19.16 17.02 -2.75
CA THR A 219 -20.04 18.17 -2.92
C THR A 219 -20.58 18.64 -1.57
N PRO A 220 -20.96 19.93 -1.42
CA PRO A 220 -21.60 20.42 -0.19
C PRO A 220 -22.84 19.61 0.21
N GLY A 221 -23.60 19.10 -0.79
CA GLY A 221 -24.77 18.27 -0.54
C GLY A 221 -24.41 16.88 0.00
N ASP A 222 -23.30 16.27 -0.48
CA ASP A 222 -22.80 14.99 0.05
C ASP A 222 -22.36 15.13 1.49
N LEU A 223 -21.61 16.20 1.78
CA LEU A 223 -21.13 16.50 3.13
C LEU A 223 -22.29 16.72 4.09
N GLN A 224 -23.31 17.48 3.68
CA GLN A 224 -24.50 17.69 4.50
C GLN A 224 -25.25 16.38 4.79
N ARG A 225 -25.44 15.53 3.78
CA ARG A 225 -26.06 14.21 3.94
C ARG A 225 -25.29 13.32 4.91
N LEU A 226 -23.96 13.33 4.80
CA LEU A 226 -23.10 12.59 5.71
C LEU A 226 -23.24 13.09 7.16
N ILE A 227 -23.15 14.40 7.39
CA ILE A 227 -23.30 15.02 8.73
C ILE A 227 -24.63 14.61 9.38
N ILE A 228 -25.73 14.68 8.62
CA ILE A 228 -27.05 14.24 9.09
C ILE A 228 -27.02 12.75 9.47
N THR A 229 -26.41 11.92 8.64
CA THR A 229 -26.32 10.48 8.89
C THR A 229 -25.46 10.15 10.10
N VAL A 230 -24.30 10.79 10.25
CA VAL A 230 -23.39 10.64 11.40
C VAL A 230 -24.11 10.96 12.72
N LYS A 231 -24.88 12.06 12.74
CA LYS A 231 -25.70 12.46 13.90
C LYS A 231 -26.81 11.44 14.21
N ARG A 232 -27.52 10.97 13.18
CA ARG A 232 -28.59 9.98 13.32
C ARG A 232 -28.08 8.65 13.86
N GLU A 233 -26.97 8.15 13.31
CA GLU A 233 -26.35 6.88 13.70
C GLU A 233 -25.54 7.01 15.01
N LYS A 234 -25.43 8.20 15.56
CA LYS A 234 -24.65 8.49 16.79
C LYS A 234 -23.22 7.96 16.71
N VAL A 235 -22.58 8.15 15.55
CA VAL A 235 -21.18 7.77 15.32
C VAL A 235 -20.29 8.69 16.15
N ARG A 236 -19.35 8.12 16.89
CA ARG A 236 -18.45 8.89 17.78
C ARG A 236 -17.09 9.19 17.17
N TYR A 237 -16.71 8.49 16.10
CA TYR A 237 -15.41 8.65 15.46
C TYR A 237 -15.56 8.83 13.96
N VAL A 238 -14.87 9.83 13.41
CA VAL A 238 -14.67 10.02 11.98
C VAL A 238 -13.19 9.71 11.70
N PHE A 239 -12.96 8.72 10.87
CA PHE A 239 -11.62 8.29 10.54
C PHE A 239 -11.03 9.12 9.40
N PHE A 240 -9.75 9.44 9.54
CA PHE A 240 -8.90 10.00 8.50
C PHE A 240 -7.71 9.07 8.21
N GLU A 241 -7.01 9.33 7.13
CA GLU A 241 -5.96 8.50 6.58
C GLU A 241 -4.60 9.20 6.68
N THR A 242 -3.52 8.41 6.61
CA THR A 242 -2.16 8.93 6.84
C THR A 242 -1.62 9.72 5.65
N LEU A 243 -2.03 9.40 4.41
CA LEU A 243 -1.53 10.04 3.19
C LEU A 243 -2.39 11.21 2.69
N THR A 244 -3.54 11.47 3.30
CA THR A 244 -4.48 12.51 2.86
C THR A 244 -4.63 13.65 3.87
N ASP A 245 -5.06 14.84 3.40
CA ASP A 245 -5.33 15.98 4.29
C ASP A 245 -6.55 15.66 5.19
N PRO A 246 -6.39 15.62 6.52
CA PRO A 246 -7.47 15.30 7.46
C PRO A 246 -8.54 16.40 7.58
N LYS A 247 -8.47 17.47 6.79
CA LYS A 247 -9.33 18.66 6.89
C LYS A 247 -10.82 18.34 6.84
N ILE A 248 -11.23 17.50 5.89
CA ILE A 248 -12.64 17.14 5.71
C ILE A 248 -13.14 16.27 6.86
N ALA A 249 -12.36 15.28 7.28
CA ALA A 249 -12.71 14.45 8.44
C ALA A 249 -12.84 15.28 9.73
N LYS A 250 -11.93 16.24 9.94
CA LYS A 250 -11.99 17.20 11.05
C LYS A 250 -13.24 18.07 11.00
N LEU A 251 -13.62 18.56 9.80
CA LEU A 251 -14.84 19.34 9.63
C LEU A 251 -16.09 18.54 10.00
N VAL A 252 -16.21 17.30 9.49
CA VAL A 252 -17.34 16.41 9.84
C VAL A 252 -17.38 16.14 11.33
N ALA A 253 -16.23 15.89 11.96
CA ALA A 253 -16.14 15.66 13.37
C ALA A 253 -16.61 16.89 14.21
N GLN A 254 -16.17 18.09 13.82
CA GLN A 254 -16.62 19.35 14.47
C GLN A 254 -18.13 19.56 14.37
N GLU A 255 -18.70 19.39 13.17
CA GLU A 255 -20.14 19.58 12.92
C GLU A 255 -21.02 18.54 13.62
N THR A 256 -20.47 17.38 13.95
CA THR A 256 -21.23 16.27 14.54
C THR A 256 -20.94 16.07 16.02
N GLY A 257 -19.91 16.70 16.58
CA GLY A 257 -19.42 16.46 17.93
C GLY A 257 -18.67 15.13 18.09
N ALA A 258 -18.28 14.49 16.96
CA ALA A 258 -17.47 13.29 16.96
C ALA A 258 -15.99 13.61 17.20
N GLN A 259 -15.22 12.59 17.55
CA GLN A 259 -13.75 12.63 17.60
C GLN A 259 -13.16 12.20 16.25
N THR A 260 -11.89 12.49 16.02
CA THR A 260 -11.16 11.93 14.88
C THR A 260 -10.23 10.82 15.35
N ALA A 261 -10.04 9.81 14.50
CA ALA A 261 -9.06 8.74 14.68
C ALA A 261 -8.47 8.35 13.32
N VAL A 262 -7.39 7.58 13.32
CA VAL A 262 -6.77 7.08 12.10
C VAL A 262 -7.38 5.73 11.73
N LEU A 263 -7.68 5.54 10.44
CA LEU A 263 -7.91 4.24 9.82
C LEU A 263 -7.17 4.26 8.48
N ASP A 264 -6.09 3.50 8.41
CA ASP A 264 -5.13 3.54 7.32
C ASP A 264 -5.52 2.53 6.22
N PRO A 265 -5.77 2.95 4.97
CA PRO A 265 -6.13 2.05 3.88
C PRO A 265 -4.94 1.25 3.32
N LEU A 266 -3.74 1.42 3.86
CA LEU A 266 -2.50 0.74 3.44
C LEU A 266 -2.10 1.02 1.98
N GLU A 267 -2.43 2.16 1.44
CA GLU A 267 -2.11 2.54 0.06
C GLU A 267 -0.65 2.94 -0.12
N GLY A 268 0.00 3.33 0.95
CA GLY A 268 1.42 3.66 0.98
C GLY A 268 1.95 3.69 2.40
N LEU A 269 3.25 3.82 2.52
CA LEU A 269 3.93 4.00 3.79
C LEU A 269 4.74 5.29 3.72
N ASP A 270 4.46 6.21 4.62
CA ASP A 270 5.22 7.46 4.70
C ASP A 270 6.59 7.25 5.37
N GLU A 271 7.42 8.28 5.35
CA GLU A 271 8.77 8.23 5.93
C GLU A 271 8.74 7.95 7.45
N GLU A 272 7.74 8.48 8.15
CA GLU A 272 7.59 8.28 9.58
C GLU A 272 7.19 6.84 9.92
N GLY A 273 6.23 6.26 9.21
CA GLY A 273 5.84 4.86 9.34
C GLY A 273 7.01 3.90 9.07
N ARG A 274 7.86 4.22 8.08
CA ARG A 274 9.10 3.46 7.84
C ARG A 274 10.07 3.52 9.02
N LYS A 275 10.30 4.72 9.58
CA LYS A 275 11.19 4.90 10.73
C LYS A 275 10.70 4.14 11.95
N GLN A 276 9.38 4.05 12.12
CA GLN A 276 8.73 3.28 13.19
C GLN A 276 8.72 1.77 12.90
N GLY A 277 9.15 1.35 11.72
CA GLY A 277 9.14 -0.05 11.28
C GLY A 277 7.73 -0.60 11.17
N LEU A 278 6.78 0.24 10.73
CA LEU A 278 5.44 -0.20 10.38
C LEU A 278 5.50 -1.11 9.15
N ASN A 279 4.57 -2.03 9.09
CA ASN A 279 4.32 -2.90 7.96
C ASN A 279 2.82 -3.22 7.88
N TYR A 280 2.39 -3.90 6.83
CA TYR A 280 0.99 -4.23 6.60
C TYR A 280 0.31 -4.83 7.85
N LEU A 281 0.93 -5.81 8.51
CA LEU A 281 0.34 -6.49 9.67
C LEU A 281 0.16 -5.56 10.87
N LYS A 282 1.16 -4.74 11.18
CA LYS A 282 1.10 -3.76 12.29
C LYS A 282 0.05 -2.69 12.05
N ILE A 283 -0.04 -2.18 10.82
CA ILE A 283 -1.06 -1.18 10.45
C ILE A 283 -2.46 -1.81 10.58
N MET A 284 -2.66 -3.04 10.11
CA MET A 284 -3.93 -3.74 10.29
C MET A 284 -4.28 -3.98 11.76
N GLU A 285 -3.31 -4.31 12.61
CA GLU A 285 -3.52 -4.41 14.07
C GLU A 285 -3.98 -3.07 14.67
N GLN A 286 -3.36 -1.95 14.26
CA GLN A 286 -3.77 -0.61 14.67
C GLN A 286 -5.18 -0.26 14.17
N ASN A 287 -5.49 -0.59 12.92
CA ASN A 287 -6.82 -0.41 12.32
C ASN A 287 -7.88 -1.18 13.11
N ILE A 288 -7.62 -2.43 13.45
CA ILE A 288 -8.53 -3.27 14.25
C ILE A 288 -8.77 -2.65 15.63
N ALA A 289 -7.72 -2.19 16.32
CA ALA A 289 -7.84 -1.54 17.62
C ALA A 289 -8.68 -0.24 17.55
N ASN A 290 -8.46 0.58 16.52
CA ASN A 290 -9.19 1.82 16.31
C ASN A 290 -10.67 1.56 15.93
N LEU A 291 -10.93 0.55 15.08
CA LEU A 291 -12.30 0.11 14.79
C LEU A 291 -13.00 -0.45 16.04
N GLN A 292 -12.32 -1.26 16.83
CA GLN A 292 -12.87 -1.79 18.08
C GLN A 292 -13.30 -0.66 19.01
N LYS A 293 -12.46 0.36 19.19
CA LYS A 293 -12.79 1.53 20.00
C LYS A 293 -14.03 2.26 19.46
N ALA A 294 -14.04 2.58 18.16
CA ALA A 294 -15.10 3.35 17.54
C ALA A 294 -16.46 2.63 17.51
N LEU A 295 -16.46 1.31 17.36
CA LEU A 295 -17.68 0.51 17.28
C LEU A 295 -18.27 0.17 18.65
N ASN A 296 -17.47 0.26 19.73
CA ASN A 296 -17.92 0.00 21.11
C ASN A 296 -18.41 1.24 21.86
N GLU A 297 -17.96 2.44 21.50
CA GLU A 297 -18.36 3.71 22.10
C GLU A 297 -19.55 4.37 21.39
#